data_ca1f33f457715b4a7ee01cbb014a3d3f
#
_entry.id   ca1f33f457715b4a7ee01cbb014a3d3f
#
_cell.length_a   1.000
_cell.length_b   1.000
_cell.length_c   1.000
_cell.angle_alpha   90.00
_cell.angle_beta   90.00
_cell.angle_gamma   90.00
#
_symmetry.space_group_name_H-M   'P 1'
#
loop_
_entity.id
_entity.type
_entity.pdbx_description
1 polymer ?
#
loop_
_entity_poly.entity_id
_entity_poly.type
_entity_poly.pdbx_seq_one_letter_code
_entity_poly.pdbx_strand_id
1 'polypeptide(L)'
;MIFMSTLKLPVRWYSNTTEYKTLEIEIGQTAFMIVDSDCGSGNTYVEEGIAPALANARKVKMRVIFIHNDFSLVDEPGSIKREIHGTRWGTSDAKDRPPPLRKPHQPNYSPSIQPLLHEPDFPKREWSGFHQTHVDYHLRCYDIKTLIAVGFSQRACLYQTLAGAVELNYRVIMLRDCTHSAEYPDTVDETLPEKGWLRKIMLRNFEHIVGYTSSSTEFIASCQSINSVEEDVYPTLCC
;
A
#
# COMPACT_ATOMS: atom_id res chain seq x y z
N MET A 1 21.20 -17.68 16.95
CA MET A 1 20.31 -16.72 17.63
C MET A 1 20.07 -15.61 16.63
N ILE A 2 18.92 -15.59 15.97
CA ILE A 2 18.59 -14.52 15.02
C ILE A 2 18.30 -13.28 15.86
N PHE A 3 19.20 -12.30 15.84
CA PHE A 3 18.91 -10.98 16.43
C PHE A 3 17.79 -10.36 15.62
N MET A 4 16.58 -10.39 16.17
CA MET A 4 15.46 -9.69 15.57
C MET A 4 15.63 -8.20 15.84
N SER A 5 15.97 -7.44 14.81
CA SER A 5 16.09 -6.00 14.92
C SER A 5 14.71 -5.38 15.09
N THR A 6 14.54 -4.56 16.13
CA THR A 6 13.28 -3.88 16.44
C THR A 6 13.30 -2.45 15.91
N LEU A 7 12.28 -2.07 15.17
CA LEU A 7 12.04 -0.72 14.70
C LEU A 7 11.13 0.01 15.71
N LYS A 8 11.55 1.16 16.21
CA LYS A 8 10.73 2.05 17.04
C LYS A 8 10.10 3.12 16.17
N LEU A 9 8.84 2.93 15.81
CA LEU A 9 8.13 3.79 14.85
C LEU A 9 7.09 4.65 15.56
N PRO A 10 7.22 6.00 15.50
CA PRO A 10 6.16 6.90 15.93
C PRO A 10 4.93 6.72 15.03
N VAL A 11 3.78 6.55 15.65
CA VAL A 11 2.51 6.40 14.96
C VAL A 11 1.43 7.23 15.60
N ARG A 12 0.38 7.50 14.85
CA ARG A 12 -0.84 8.12 15.36
C ARG A 12 -2.07 7.33 14.97
N TRP A 13 -3.15 7.53 15.71
CA TRP A 13 -4.49 7.05 15.42
C TRP A 13 -5.52 8.06 15.88
N TYR A 14 -6.77 7.79 15.67
CA TYR A 14 -7.84 8.69 16.08
C TYR A 14 -8.87 7.96 16.94
N SER A 15 -9.16 8.52 18.12
CA SER A 15 -10.31 8.16 18.95
C SER A 15 -11.33 9.30 18.92
N ASN A 16 -11.36 10.14 19.93
CA ASN A 16 -12.06 11.43 19.93
C ASN A 16 -11.12 12.58 19.56
N THR A 17 -9.83 12.35 19.71
CA THR A 17 -8.73 13.25 19.32
C THR A 17 -7.67 12.45 18.57
N THR A 18 -6.69 13.13 17.99
CA THR A 18 -5.50 12.48 17.45
C THR A 18 -4.60 12.04 18.58
N GLU A 19 -4.34 10.76 18.67
CA GLU A 19 -3.48 10.13 19.68
C GLU A 19 -2.15 9.71 19.05
N TYR A 20 -1.10 9.61 19.88
CA TYR A 20 0.25 9.28 19.45
C TYR A 20 0.89 8.24 20.37
N LYS A 21 1.68 7.34 19.78
CA LYS A 21 2.56 6.42 20.52
C LYS A 21 3.74 6.00 19.66
N THR A 22 4.72 5.36 20.27
CA THR A 22 5.78 4.65 19.57
C THR A 22 5.47 3.15 19.58
N LEU A 23 5.42 2.54 18.40
CA LEU A 23 5.33 1.08 18.27
C LEU A 23 6.73 0.49 18.18
N GLU A 24 6.94 -0.59 18.93
CA GLU A 24 8.07 -1.49 18.74
C GLU A 24 7.63 -2.63 17.83
N ILE A 25 8.25 -2.75 16.67
CA ILE A 25 7.89 -3.75 15.65
C ILE A 25 9.14 -4.51 15.20
N GLU A 26 9.01 -5.83 15.11
CA GLU A 26 10.06 -6.72 14.64
C GLU A 26 10.20 -6.61 13.12
N ILE A 27 11.40 -6.26 12.63
CA ILE A 27 11.63 -6.10 11.18
C ILE A 27 11.39 -7.40 10.44
N GLY A 28 11.85 -8.53 10.99
CA GLY A 28 11.65 -9.85 10.38
C GLY A 28 10.19 -10.28 10.27
N GLN A 29 9.28 -9.66 11.06
CA GLN A 29 7.83 -9.89 11.01
C GLN A 29 7.06 -8.73 10.38
N THR A 30 7.76 -7.86 9.64
CA THR A 30 7.18 -6.69 9.00
C THR A 30 7.41 -6.72 7.51
N ALA A 31 6.38 -6.41 6.73
CA ALA A 31 6.51 -6.19 5.29
C ALA A 31 6.22 -4.73 4.92
N PHE A 32 7.01 -4.20 3.99
CA PHE A 32 6.76 -2.93 3.31
C PHE A 32 5.96 -3.23 2.04
N MET A 33 4.72 -2.76 2.00
CA MET A 33 3.75 -3.07 0.95
C MET A 33 3.51 -1.85 0.08
N ILE A 34 3.68 -2.01 -1.23
CA ILE A 34 3.46 -0.97 -2.24
C ILE A 34 2.23 -1.35 -3.06
N VAL A 35 1.20 -0.51 -3.04
CA VAL A 35 -0.10 -0.78 -3.70
C VAL A 35 -0.33 0.19 -4.84
N ASP A 36 -0.56 -0.33 -6.05
CA ASP A 36 -0.95 0.43 -7.26
C ASP A 36 -0.10 1.69 -7.51
N SER A 37 1.22 1.54 -7.42
CA SER A 37 2.17 2.64 -7.66
C SER A 37 2.83 2.56 -9.05
N ASP A 38 2.24 1.81 -9.97
CA ASP A 38 2.69 1.59 -11.36
C ASP A 38 2.26 2.71 -12.31
N CYS A 39 2.35 3.96 -11.87
CA CYS A 39 1.95 5.15 -12.62
C CYS A 39 3.08 5.79 -13.46
N GLY A 40 4.21 5.09 -13.62
CA GLY A 40 5.38 5.60 -14.34
C GLY A 40 6.18 6.66 -13.55
N SER A 41 7.09 7.34 -14.24
CA SER A 41 7.94 8.38 -13.66
C SER A 41 7.21 9.72 -13.51
N GLY A 42 7.71 10.57 -12.61
CA GLY A 42 7.27 11.96 -12.45
C GLY A 42 6.10 12.17 -11.48
N ASN A 43 5.65 11.12 -10.80
CA ASN A 43 4.69 11.27 -9.72
C ASN A 43 5.42 11.67 -8.44
N THR A 44 5.17 12.88 -7.93
CA THR A 44 5.86 13.43 -6.75
C THR A 44 5.68 12.59 -5.49
N TYR A 45 4.51 11.98 -5.28
CA TYR A 45 4.29 11.06 -4.15
C TYR A 45 5.15 9.80 -4.26
N VAL A 46 5.45 9.34 -5.49
CA VAL A 46 6.35 8.22 -5.72
C VAL A 46 7.79 8.65 -5.49
N GLU A 47 8.22 9.71 -6.15
CA GLU A 47 9.64 10.10 -6.16
C GLU A 47 10.12 10.68 -4.81
N GLU A 48 9.29 11.51 -4.18
CA GLU A 48 9.65 12.22 -2.95
C GLU A 48 9.20 11.48 -1.66
N GLY A 49 8.20 10.61 -1.77
CA GLY A 49 7.62 9.88 -0.63
C GLY A 49 7.98 8.40 -0.63
N ILE A 50 7.47 7.65 -1.61
CA ILE A 50 7.57 6.18 -1.65
C ILE A 50 9.01 5.74 -1.87
N ALA A 51 9.73 6.31 -2.83
CA ALA A 51 11.07 5.88 -3.19
C ALA A 51 12.07 6.00 -2.03
N PRO A 52 12.16 7.13 -1.29
CA PRO A 52 13.02 7.22 -0.12
C PRO A 52 12.63 6.24 1.01
N ALA A 53 11.33 6.05 1.24
CA ALA A 53 10.84 5.10 2.25
C ALA A 53 11.20 3.66 1.87
N LEU A 54 10.97 3.25 0.61
CA LEU A 54 11.33 1.94 0.09
C LEU A 54 12.84 1.68 0.20
N ALA A 55 13.66 2.68 -0.17
CA ALA A 55 15.11 2.56 -0.06
C ALA A 55 15.57 2.29 1.39
N ASN A 56 14.91 2.90 2.38
CA ASN A 56 15.21 2.66 3.79
C ASN A 56 14.63 1.32 4.30
N ALA A 57 13.45 0.90 3.85
CA ALA A 57 12.94 -0.44 4.13
C ALA A 57 13.89 -1.54 3.63
N ARG A 58 14.43 -1.39 2.42
CA ARG A 58 15.43 -2.29 1.84
C ARG A 58 16.74 -2.31 2.64
N LYS A 59 17.23 -1.14 3.09
CA LYS A 59 18.45 -1.04 3.91
C LYS A 59 18.35 -1.82 5.22
N VAL A 60 17.22 -1.79 5.88
CA VAL A 60 16.97 -2.56 7.12
C VAL A 60 16.53 -4.00 6.83
N LYS A 61 16.61 -4.44 5.58
CA LYS A 61 16.24 -5.79 5.13
C LYS A 61 14.79 -6.18 5.45
N MET A 62 13.89 -5.19 5.49
CA MET A 62 12.45 -5.44 5.60
C MET A 62 11.96 -6.12 4.33
N ARG A 63 11.05 -7.09 4.47
CA ARG A 63 10.43 -7.74 3.30
C ARG A 63 9.61 -6.72 2.52
N VAL A 64 9.81 -6.69 1.19
CA VAL A 64 9.08 -5.80 0.29
C VAL A 64 8.17 -6.62 -0.59
N ILE A 65 6.94 -6.18 -0.77
CA ILE A 65 5.96 -6.75 -1.71
C ILE A 65 5.26 -5.65 -2.49
N PHE A 66 4.92 -5.95 -3.73
CA PHE A 66 4.16 -5.08 -4.61
C PHE A 66 2.80 -5.69 -4.91
N ILE A 67 1.83 -4.84 -5.15
CA ILE A 67 0.48 -5.22 -5.56
C ILE A 67 0.04 -4.24 -6.64
N HIS A 68 -0.41 -4.75 -7.78
CA HIS A 68 -0.90 -3.92 -8.89
C HIS A 68 -2.25 -4.39 -9.41
N ASN A 69 -3.00 -3.49 -10.05
CA ASN A 69 -4.24 -3.84 -10.72
C ASN A 69 -3.97 -4.61 -12.02
N ASP A 70 -4.57 -5.77 -12.19
CA ASP A 70 -4.69 -6.41 -13.50
C ASP A 70 -6.16 -6.44 -13.95
N PHE A 71 -6.56 -5.40 -14.67
CA PHE A 71 -7.91 -5.27 -15.19
C PHE A 71 -8.27 -6.30 -16.26
N SER A 72 -7.31 -7.03 -16.83
CA SER A 72 -7.59 -8.15 -17.73
C SER A 72 -8.35 -9.28 -17.03
N LEU A 73 -8.24 -9.34 -15.69
CA LEU A 73 -8.87 -10.35 -14.85
C LEU A 73 -10.32 -9.99 -14.45
N VAL A 74 -10.80 -8.79 -14.75
CA VAL A 74 -12.06 -8.23 -14.22
C VAL A 74 -13.19 -8.16 -15.25
N ASP A 75 -12.87 -8.15 -16.53
CA ASP A 75 -13.83 -7.86 -17.61
C ASP A 75 -14.58 -9.11 -18.08
N GLU A 76 -15.43 -9.67 -17.23
CA GLU A 76 -16.35 -10.71 -17.66
C GLU A 76 -17.65 -10.10 -18.21
N PRO A 77 -18.17 -10.57 -19.36
CA PRO A 77 -19.46 -10.15 -19.88
C PRO A 77 -20.57 -10.39 -18.84
N GLY A 78 -21.42 -9.39 -18.63
CA GLY A 78 -22.53 -9.47 -17.67
C GLY A 78 -22.15 -9.22 -16.22
N SER A 79 -20.91 -8.83 -15.91
CA SER A 79 -20.49 -8.43 -14.56
C SER A 79 -21.22 -7.17 -14.11
N ILE A 80 -21.84 -7.21 -12.92
CA ILE A 80 -22.45 -6.03 -12.26
C ILE A 80 -21.40 -4.93 -12.02
N LYS A 81 -20.17 -5.31 -11.74
CA LYS A 81 -19.07 -4.35 -11.62
C LYS A 81 -18.85 -3.55 -12.91
N ARG A 82 -18.93 -4.22 -14.05
CA ARG A 82 -18.82 -3.56 -15.34
C ARG A 82 -19.96 -2.57 -15.56
N GLU A 83 -21.17 -2.90 -15.17
CA GLU A 83 -22.32 -1.99 -15.19
C GLU A 83 -22.03 -0.74 -14.34
N ILE A 84 -21.61 -0.93 -13.09
CA ILE A 84 -21.33 0.17 -12.15
C ILE A 84 -20.15 1.02 -12.60
N HIS A 85 -19.04 0.39 -13.02
CA HIS A 85 -17.81 1.09 -13.39
C HIS A 85 -17.96 1.80 -14.73
N GLY A 86 -18.63 1.18 -15.71
CA GLY A 86 -18.92 1.79 -17.00
C GLY A 86 -19.72 3.09 -16.84
N THR A 87 -20.70 3.10 -15.95
CA THR A 87 -21.51 4.29 -15.65
C THR A 87 -20.72 5.37 -14.95
N ARG A 88 -19.86 5.00 -13.97
CA ARG A 88 -19.10 5.96 -13.15
C ARG A 88 -17.96 6.65 -13.90
N TRP A 89 -17.34 5.97 -14.86
CA TRP A 89 -16.17 6.51 -15.55
C TRP A 89 -16.47 7.08 -16.94
N GLY A 90 -17.74 7.45 -17.16
CA GLY A 90 -18.17 8.13 -18.39
C GLY A 90 -18.14 7.28 -19.64
N THR A 91 -18.04 5.97 -19.49
CA THR A 91 -18.13 5.02 -20.59
C THR A 91 -19.56 4.48 -20.69
N SER A 92 -20.52 5.39 -20.93
CA SER A 92 -21.97 5.05 -21.07
C SER A 92 -22.22 3.92 -22.06
N ASP A 93 -21.33 3.72 -23.01
CA ASP A 93 -21.37 2.66 -24.01
C ASP A 93 -20.74 1.33 -23.55
N ALA A 94 -20.17 1.26 -22.33
CA ALA A 94 -19.41 0.10 -21.90
C ALA A 94 -20.26 -1.16 -21.70
N LYS A 95 -21.56 -0.99 -21.37
CA LYS A 95 -22.45 -2.13 -21.19
C LYS A 95 -22.80 -2.86 -22.51
N ASP A 96 -22.71 -2.17 -23.65
CA ASP A 96 -23.10 -2.68 -24.96
C ASP A 96 -21.90 -3.08 -25.82
N ARG A 97 -20.68 -2.77 -25.41
CA ARG A 97 -19.46 -3.21 -26.11
C ARG A 97 -18.95 -4.53 -25.51
N PRO A 98 -18.59 -5.51 -26.38
CA PRO A 98 -17.83 -6.65 -25.88
C PRO A 98 -16.53 -6.11 -25.26
N PRO A 99 -16.08 -6.67 -24.13
CA PRO A 99 -14.82 -6.25 -23.54
C PRO A 99 -13.73 -6.39 -24.60
N PRO A 100 -12.86 -5.39 -24.78
CA PRO A 100 -11.66 -5.61 -25.54
C PRO A 100 -10.93 -6.79 -24.89
N LEU A 101 -10.39 -7.69 -25.69
CA LEU A 101 -9.46 -8.71 -25.20
C LEU A 101 -8.27 -7.94 -24.61
N ARG A 102 -8.31 -7.73 -23.32
CA ARG A 102 -7.23 -7.03 -22.61
C ARG A 102 -6.06 -7.99 -22.48
N LYS A 103 -4.89 -7.52 -22.90
CA LYS A 103 -3.64 -8.21 -22.55
C LYS A 103 -3.43 -8.11 -21.05
N PRO A 104 -2.77 -9.10 -20.41
CA PRO A 104 -2.34 -8.97 -19.04
C PRO A 104 -1.63 -7.63 -18.81
N HIS A 105 -1.97 -6.96 -17.74
CA HIS A 105 -1.36 -5.69 -17.40
C HIS A 105 0.13 -5.89 -17.13
N GLN A 106 0.94 -5.00 -17.70
CA GLN A 106 2.37 -4.93 -17.39
C GLN A 106 2.58 -3.68 -16.53
N PRO A 107 2.90 -3.82 -15.24
CA PRO A 107 3.10 -2.67 -14.37
C PRO A 107 4.22 -1.77 -14.88
N ASN A 108 3.98 -0.47 -14.89
CA ASN A 108 4.95 0.54 -15.30
C ASN A 108 5.45 1.32 -14.08
N TYR A 109 6.33 0.70 -13.31
CA TYR A 109 6.92 1.36 -12.15
C TYR A 109 7.95 2.41 -12.55
N SER A 110 8.06 3.48 -11.76
CA SER A 110 9.19 4.39 -11.86
C SER A 110 10.51 3.65 -11.58
N PRO A 111 11.62 4.00 -12.26
CA PRO A 111 12.94 3.42 -11.97
C PRO A 111 13.33 3.49 -10.49
N SER A 112 12.87 4.51 -9.75
CA SER A 112 13.15 4.71 -8.33
C SER A 112 12.51 3.67 -7.40
N ILE A 113 11.43 2.99 -7.87
CA ILE A 113 10.69 1.98 -7.10
C ILE A 113 10.57 0.64 -7.81
N GLN A 114 11.38 0.35 -8.81
CA GLN A 114 11.35 -0.94 -9.51
C GLN A 114 11.45 -2.11 -8.52
N PRO A 115 10.58 -3.14 -8.61
CA PRO A 115 10.72 -4.36 -7.85
C PRO A 115 12.07 -5.04 -8.11
N LEU A 116 12.72 -5.51 -7.07
CA LEU A 116 13.91 -6.36 -7.20
C LEU A 116 13.49 -7.81 -7.50
N LEU A 117 14.40 -8.62 -8.04
CA LEU A 117 14.11 -9.99 -8.48
C LEU A 117 13.45 -10.86 -7.38
N HIS A 118 13.78 -10.61 -6.13
CA HIS A 118 13.24 -11.36 -4.98
C HIS A 118 12.03 -10.69 -4.31
N GLU A 119 11.57 -9.56 -4.82
CA GLU A 119 10.40 -8.83 -4.34
C GLU A 119 9.19 -9.21 -5.19
N PRO A 120 8.23 -9.96 -4.65
CA PRO A 120 7.07 -10.39 -5.41
C PRO A 120 6.15 -9.22 -5.74
N ASP A 121 5.55 -9.32 -6.93
CA ASP A 121 4.54 -8.39 -7.41
C ASP A 121 3.25 -9.17 -7.72
N PHE A 122 2.18 -8.88 -6.98
CA PHE A 122 0.93 -9.62 -7.02
C PHE A 122 -0.12 -8.88 -7.85
N PRO A 123 -0.63 -9.47 -8.95
CA PRO A 123 -1.77 -8.93 -9.66
C PRO A 123 -3.04 -9.10 -8.84
N LYS A 124 -3.86 -8.08 -8.78
CA LYS A 124 -5.20 -8.13 -8.19
C LYS A 124 -6.26 -7.70 -9.18
N ARG A 125 -7.44 -8.31 -9.04
CA ARG A 125 -8.62 -7.98 -9.86
C ARG A 125 -9.63 -7.12 -9.13
N GLU A 126 -9.45 -6.92 -7.84
CA GLU A 126 -10.38 -6.23 -6.96
C GLU A 126 -9.71 -5.04 -6.29
N TRP A 127 -10.50 -4.24 -5.54
CA TRP A 127 -9.95 -3.13 -4.78
C TRP A 127 -8.93 -3.58 -3.73
N SER A 128 -9.25 -4.67 -3.01
CA SER A 128 -8.36 -5.25 -2.00
C SER A 128 -7.32 -6.18 -2.63
N GLY A 129 -6.07 -5.97 -2.26
CA GLY A 129 -4.95 -6.87 -2.61
C GLY A 129 -5.05 -8.24 -1.96
N PHE A 130 -5.93 -8.43 -0.97
CA PHE A 130 -6.13 -9.73 -0.32
C PHE A 130 -7.28 -10.55 -0.94
N HIS A 131 -8.13 -9.93 -1.76
CA HIS A 131 -9.26 -10.63 -2.33
C HIS A 131 -8.84 -11.55 -3.48
N GLN A 132 -8.95 -12.86 -3.29
CA GLN A 132 -8.63 -13.90 -4.28
C GLN A 132 -7.21 -13.78 -4.86
N THR A 133 -6.24 -13.43 -4.03
CA THR A 133 -4.82 -13.37 -4.36
C THR A 133 -4.01 -14.28 -3.43
N HIS A 134 -2.73 -14.44 -3.73
CA HIS A 134 -1.81 -15.19 -2.88
C HIS A 134 -1.07 -14.33 -1.83
N VAL A 135 -1.43 -13.06 -1.66
CA VAL A 135 -0.76 -12.13 -0.73
C VAL A 135 -0.78 -12.65 0.70
N ASP A 136 -1.95 -13.05 1.23
CA ASP A 136 -2.05 -13.57 2.60
C ASP A 136 -1.21 -14.83 2.80
N TYR A 137 -1.29 -15.78 1.86
CA TYR A 137 -0.47 -16.98 1.91
C TYR A 137 1.03 -16.66 1.96
N HIS A 138 1.49 -15.77 1.07
CA HIS A 138 2.89 -15.35 1.03
C HIS A 138 3.33 -14.71 2.35
N LEU A 139 2.55 -13.79 2.90
CA LEU A 139 2.88 -13.11 4.16
C LEU A 139 2.97 -14.10 5.33
N ARG A 140 2.05 -15.06 5.40
CA ARG A 140 2.07 -16.10 6.46
C ARG A 140 3.26 -17.04 6.36
N CYS A 141 3.70 -17.40 5.15
CA CYS A 141 4.90 -18.20 4.95
C CYS A 141 6.16 -17.58 5.57
N TYR A 142 6.17 -16.25 5.70
CA TYR A 142 7.29 -15.50 6.28
C TYR A 142 6.99 -14.93 7.68
N ASP A 143 5.96 -15.44 8.35
CA ASP A 143 5.53 -15.03 9.69
C ASP A 143 5.31 -13.51 9.83
N ILE A 144 4.86 -12.84 8.76
CA ILE A 144 4.59 -11.40 8.79
C ILE A 144 3.37 -11.11 9.67
N LYS A 145 3.49 -10.12 10.54
CA LYS A 145 2.46 -9.65 11.49
C LYS A 145 2.09 -8.19 11.26
N THR A 146 3.01 -7.41 10.69
CA THR A 146 2.86 -5.97 10.52
C THR A 146 3.09 -5.59 9.07
N LEU A 147 2.24 -4.70 8.55
CA LEU A 147 2.35 -4.12 7.22
C LEU A 147 2.57 -2.62 7.35
N ILE A 148 3.66 -2.13 6.77
CA ILE A 148 3.87 -0.70 6.52
C ILE A 148 3.55 -0.48 5.05
N ALA A 149 2.53 0.35 4.77
CA ALA A 149 1.98 0.41 3.43
C ALA A 149 1.98 1.82 2.83
N VAL A 150 2.20 1.86 1.53
CA VAL A 150 2.24 3.06 0.69
C VAL A 150 1.51 2.80 -0.62
N GLY A 151 1.27 3.85 -1.40
CA GLY A 151 0.69 3.74 -2.74
C GLY A 151 -0.70 4.31 -2.88
N PHE A 152 -1.45 3.85 -3.89
CA PHE A 152 -2.67 4.53 -4.34
C PHE A 152 -3.88 3.58 -4.39
N SER A 153 -5.05 4.15 -4.28
CA SER A 153 -5.32 5.46 -3.71
C SER A 153 -5.79 5.32 -2.28
N GLN A 154 -5.56 6.36 -1.47
CA GLN A 154 -5.98 6.41 -0.06
C GLN A 154 -7.46 6.09 0.16
N ARG A 155 -8.34 6.37 -0.80
CA ARG A 155 -9.79 6.14 -0.71
C ARG A 155 -10.27 4.82 -1.36
N ALA A 156 -9.39 4.10 -2.05
CA ALA A 156 -9.77 2.93 -2.85
C ALA A 156 -8.84 1.74 -2.58
N CYS A 157 -7.95 1.42 -3.52
CA CYS A 157 -7.16 0.18 -3.46
C CYS A 157 -6.29 0.08 -2.21
N LEU A 158 -5.57 1.15 -1.83
CA LEU A 158 -4.78 1.12 -0.61
C LEU A 158 -5.67 0.94 0.62
N TYR A 159 -6.77 1.73 0.73
CA TYR A 159 -7.70 1.61 1.86
C TYR A 159 -8.29 0.20 1.97
N GLN A 160 -8.85 -0.32 0.87
CA GLN A 160 -9.49 -1.64 0.86
C GLN A 160 -8.51 -2.78 1.14
N THR A 161 -7.27 -2.63 0.66
CA THR A 161 -6.21 -3.61 0.95
C THR A 161 -5.87 -3.62 2.45
N LEU A 162 -5.72 -2.45 3.06
CA LEU A 162 -5.38 -2.37 4.48
C LEU A 162 -6.54 -2.74 5.40
N ALA A 163 -7.78 -2.42 5.03
CA ALA A 163 -8.97 -2.91 5.73
C ALA A 163 -9.04 -4.44 5.70
N GLY A 164 -8.86 -5.04 4.51
CA GLY A 164 -8.81 -6.51 4.38
C GLY A 164 -7.65 -7.15 5.16
N ALA A 165 -6.51 -6.47 5.26
CA ALA A 165 -5.39 -6.94 6.08
C ALA A 165 -5.74 -7.01 7.57
N VAL A 166 -6.44 -6.01 8.09
CA VAL A 166 -6.89 -5.99 9.50
C VAL A 166 -7.87 -7.12 9.78
N GLU A 167 -8.79 -7.40 8.87
CA GLU A 167 -9.73 -8.53 8.99
C GLU A 167 -8.99 -9.89 9.03
N LEU A 168 -7.80 -9.97 8.43
CA LEU A 168 -6.90 -11.12 8.47
C LEU A 168 -5.91 -11.09 9.65
N ASN A 169 -6.10 -10.15 10.59
CA ASN A 169 -5.30 -10.00 11.81
C ASN A 169 -3.86 -9.49 11.58
N TYR A 170 -3.63 -8.68 10.55
CA TYR A 170 -2.38 -7.94 10.42
C TYR A 170 -2.48 -6.58 11.13
N ARG A 171 -1.40 -6.15 11.77
CA ARG A 171 -1.23 -4.75 12.16
C ARG A 171 -0.90 -3.93 10.93
N VAL A 172 -1.62 -2.84 10.69
CA VAL A 172 -1.38 -1.98 9.53
C VAL A 172 -0.95 -0.58 9.93
N ILE A 173 0.03 -0.05 9.21
CA ILE A 173 0.56 1.31 9.35
C ILE A 173 0.66 1.90 7.95
N MET A 174 -0.12 2.94 7.67
CA MET A 174 -0.05 3.66 6.39
C MET A 174 0.89 4.86 6.51
N LEU A 175 1.82 5.01 5.58
CA LEU A 175 2.59 6.26 5.48
C LEU A 175 1.73 7.30 4.78
N ARG A 176 1.18 8.24 5.57
CA ARG A 176 0.10 9.16 5.15
C ARG A 176 0.51 10.18 4.08
N ASP A 177 1.79 10.43 3.94
CA ASP A 177 2.39 11.32 2.94
C ASP A 177 2.91 10.56 1.70
N CYS A 178 2.84 9.23 1.71
CA CYS A 178 3.17 8.35 0.59
C CYS A 178 1.91 7.82 -0.12
N THR A 179 0.83 8.56 -0.05
CA THR A 179 -0.45 8.23 -0.69
C THR A 179 -1.21 9.48 -1.10
N HIS A 180 -2.10 9.33 -2.05
CA HIS A 180 -2.96 10.42 -2.52
C HIS A 180 -4.32 9.91 -2.95
N SER A 181 -5.31 10.80 -2.89
CA SER A 181 -6.62 10.66 -3.52
C SER A 181 -7.03 11.98 -4.11
N ALA A 182 -7.47 11.99 -5.36
CA ALA A 182 -8.09 13.16 -5.94
C ALA A 182 -9.39 13.49 -5.19
N GLU A 183 -9.63 14.75 -4.95
CA GLU A 183 -10.92 15.25 -4.45
C GLU A 183 -11.99 15.16 -5.55
N TYR A 184 -13.24 15.05 -5.16
CA TYR A 184 -14.34 15.37 -6.05
C TYR A 184 -14.48 16.88 -6.18
N PRO A 185 -15.07 17.41 -7.28
CA PRO A 185 -15.21 18.85 -7.46
C PRO A 185 -15.93 19.56 -6.30
N ASP A 186 -16.84 18.90 -5.63
CA ASP A 186 -17.63 19.39 -4.50
C ASP A 186 -16.99 19.14 -3.13
N THR A 187 -15.83 18.48 -3.06
CA THR A 187 -15.09 18.22 -1.82
C THR A 187 -13.78 18.99 -1.72
N VAL A 188 -13.41 19.76 -2.75
CA VAL A 188 -12.20 20.61 -2.74
C VAL A 188 -12.36 21.71 -1.71
N ASP A 189 -11.34 21.86 -0.85
CA ASP A 189 -11.24 22.94 0.13
C ASP A 189 -9.76 23.31 0.36
N GLU A 190 -9.31 24.36 -0.31
CA GLU A 190 -7.92 24.82 -0.24
C GLU A 190 -7.51 25.35 1.14
N THR A 191 -8.46 25.56 2.05
CA THR A 191 -8.18 26.00 3.43
C THR A 191 -7.72 24.85 4.32
N LEU A 192 -7.94 23.60 3.90
CA LEU A 192 -7.53 22.42 4.63
C LEU A 192 -6.10 21.99 4.25
N PRO A 193 -5.31 21.45 5.21
CA PRO A 193 -3.98 20.92 4.92
C PRO A 193 -3.99 19.84 3.83
N GLU A 194 -5.02 19.01 3.80
CA GLU A 194 -5.23 17.97 2.81
C GLU A 194 -5.81 18.50 1.48
N LYS A 195 -6.10 19.81 1.40
CA LYS A 195 -6.73 20.50 0.26
C LYS A 195 -8.10 19.95 -0.15
N GLY A 196 -8.80 19.30 0.78
CA GLY A 196 -10.14 18.78 0.53
C GLY A 196 -10.70 17.95 1.67
N TRP A 197 -12.03 17.85 1.70
CA TRP A 197 -12.77 17.15 2.72
C TRP A 197 -12.65 15.63 2.58
N LEU A 198 -12.59 15.10 1.35
CA LEU A 198 -12.51 13.66 1.10
C LEU A 198 -11.22 13.08 1.69
N ARG A 199 -10.07 13.68 1.38
CA ARG A 199 -8.77 13.23 1.92
C ARG A 199 -8.75 13.29 3.45
N LYS A 200 -9.24 14.39 4.02
CA LYS A 200 -9.32 14.57 5.47
C LYS A 200 -10.19 13.50 6.12
N ILE A 201 -11.39 13.24 5.57
CA ILE A 201 -12.32 12.24 6.11
C ILE A 201 -11.73 10.84 5.97
N MET A 202 -11.18 10.49 4.80
CA MET A 202 -10.60 9.18 4.57
C MET A 202 -9.40 8.88 5.47
N LEU A 203 -8.53 9.87 5.70
CA LEU A 203 -7.43 9.74 6.63
C LEU A 203 -7.94 9.52 8.06
N ARG A 204 -8.92 10.32 8.47
CA ARG A 204 -9.52 10.22 9.80
C ARG A 204 -10.22 8.88 10.02
N ASN A 205 -10.98 8.43 9.02
CA ASN A 205 -11.66 7.15 9.06
C ASN A 205 -10.65 5.99 9.13
N PHE A 206 -9.55 6.07 8.37
CA PHE A 206 -8.49 5.08 8.45
C PHE A 206 -7.88 5.00 9.85
N GLU A 207 -7.51 6.15 10.43
CA GLU A 207 -6.92 6.25 11.77
C GLU A 207 -7.88 5.82 12.89
N HIS A 208 -9.19 5.89 12.63
CA HIS A 208 -10.21 5.53 13.63
C HIS A 208 -10.54 4.04 13.63
N ILE A 209 -10.67 3.41 12.48
CA ILE A 209 -11.22 2.05 12.39
C ILE A 209 -10.30 1.02 11.69
N VAL A 210 -9.28 1.46 10.95
CA VAL A 210 -8.44 0.51 10.20
C VAL A 210 -7.08 0.34 10.89
N GLY A 211 -6.36 1.41 11.17
CA GLY A 211 -5.02 1.24 11.71
C GLY A 211 -4.29 2.53 12.02
N TYR A 212 -2.99 2.38 12.18
CA TYR A 212 -2.10 3.49 12.48
C TYR A 212 -1.63 4.19 11.22
N THR A 213 -1.24 5.46 11.37
CA THR A 213 -0.45 6.17 10.36
C THR A 213 0.86 6.67 10.92
N SER A 214 1.86 6.77 10.05
CA SER A 214 3.13 7.45 10.29
C SER A 214 3.44 8.36 9.11
N SER A 215 4.50 9.14 9.15
CA SER A 215 5.03 9.82 7.97
C SER A 215 6.24 9.07 7.40
N SER A 216 6.57 9.34 6.13
CA SER A 216 7.80 8.83 5.53
C SER A 216 9.04 9.31 6.29
N THR A 217 9.05 10.57 6.75
CA THR A 217 10.13 11.15 7.55
C THR A 217 10.33 10.39 8.87
N GLU A 218 9.25 10.12 9.62
CA GLU A 218 9.31 9.35 10.87
C GLU A 218 9.80 7.92 10.62
N PHE A 219 9.31 7.28 9.56
CA PHE A 219 9.71 5.93 9.18
C PHE A 219 11.20 5.87 8.77
N ILE A 220 11.66 6.79 7.93
CA ILE A 220 13.05 6.88 7.48
C ILE A 220 13.99 7.10 8.67
N ALA A 221 13.65 8.05 9.56
CA ALA A 221 14.43 8.31 10.76
C ALA A 221 14.51 7.07 11.68
N SER A 222 13.40 6.35 11.82
CA SER A 222 13.36 5.10 12.59
C SER A 222 14.25 4.02 11.96
N CYS A 223 14.24 3.85 10.65
CA CYS A 223 15.13 2.91 9.96
C CYS A 223 16.61 3.29 10.12
N GLN A 224 16.93 4.57 10.03
CA GLN A 224 18.31 5.07 10.18
C GLN A 224 18.85 4.91 11.60
N SER A 225 17.98 4.86 12.61
CA SER A 225 18.39 4.65 14.02
C SER A 225 18.79 3.21 14.32
N ILE A 226 18.47 2.28 13.42
CA ILE A 226 18.90 0.90 13.53
C ILE A 226 20.35 0.84 13.04
N ASN A 227 21.28 0.69 13.97
CA ASN A 227 22.68 0.46 13.62
C ASN A 227 22.75 -0.77 12.71
N SER A 228 23.39 -0.62 11.57
CA SER A 228 23.61 -1.69 10.60
C SER A 228 24.22 -2.90 11.30
N VAL A 229 23.40 -3.86 11.59
CA VAL A 229 23.87 -5.20 11.99
C VAL A 229 24.53 -5.80 10.75
N GLU A 230 25.77 -6.28 10.93
CA GLU A 230 26.62 -6.90 9.92
C GLU A 230 25.84 -7.89 9.04
N GLU A 231 26.30 -8.00 7.80
CA GLU A 231 25.76 -8.87 6.75
C GLU A 231 25.66 -10.32 7.21
N ASP A 232 24.48 -10.76 7.55
CA ASP A 232 24.19 -12.19 7.65
C ASP A 232 23.17 -12.62 6.60
N VAL A 233 23.66 -13.57 5.85
CA VAL A 233 23.06 -14.25 4.70
C VAL A 233 21.64 -14.70 4.98
N TYR A 234 20.69 -14.31 4.12
CA TYR A 234 19.37 -14.90 4.07
C TYR A 234 19.49 -16.43 3.87
N PRO A 235 18.89 -17.26 4.73
CA PRO A 235 18.79 -18.68 4.38
C PRO A 235 17.91 -18.80 3.15
N THR A 236 18.47 -19.35 2.09
CA THR A 236 17.73 -19.76 0.90
C THR A 236 16.84 -20.93 1.33
N LEU A 237 15.60 -20.66 1.65
CA LEU A 237 14.60 -21.72 1.78
C LEU A 237 14.19 -22.12 0.38
N CYS A 238 14.69 -23.25 -0.06
CA CYS A 238 14.18 -23.95 -1.22
C CYS A 238 12.72 -24.37 -0.96
N CYS A 239 11.79 -23.90 -1.80
CA CYS A 239 10.53 -24.56 -2.03
C CYS A 239 10.67 -25.59 -3.14
#